data_e0dcddc1085b99759ca556ba15a579bf
#
_entry.id   e0dcddc1085b99759ca556ba15a579bf
#
_cell.length_a   1.000
_cell.length_b   1.000
_cell.length_c   1.000
_cell.angle_alpha   90.00
_cell.angle_beta   90.00
_cell.angle_gamma   90.00
#
_symmetry.space_group_name_H-M   'P 1'
#
loop_
_entity.id
_entity.type
_entity.pdbx_description
1 polymer ?
#
loop_
_entity_poly.entity_id
_entity_poly.type
_entity_poly.pdbx_seq_one_letter_code
_entity_poly.pdbx_strand_id
1 'polypeptide(L)'
;MNLPNTSSARRSERVSLNALVGLRRSGQLNYRVRIYDASLHGCRVEFVERPQMDEQLWVKFDGLQPLEAEVCWVEGFVAGVNFRQPIHPAVFDRLIPGLKTV
;
A
#
# COMPACT_ATOMS: atom_id res chain seq x y z
N MET A 1 17.90 12.63 -21.03
CA MET A 1 17.72 12.44 -20.41
C MET A 1 16.88 11.81 -19.88
N ASN A 2 16.41 11.18 -19.81
CA ASN A 2 15.49 10.51 -19.36
C ASN A 2 15.75 9.27 -18.72
N LEU A 3 16.91 8.72 -18.63
CA LEU A 3 17.19 7.47 -17.99
C LEU A 3 16.82 7.46 -16.55
N PRO A 4 17.10 8.49 -15.79
CA PRO A 4 16.69 8.48 -14.39
C PRO A 4 15.19 8.42 -14.27
N ASN A 5 14.51 9.11 -15.14
CA ASN A 5 13.07 9.09 -15.09
C ASN A 5 12.52 7.73 -15.38
N THR A 6 13.11 7.04 -16.31
CA THR A 6 12.68 5.69 -16.64
C THR A 6 12.84 4.76 -15.45
N SER A 7 13.97 4.86 -14.79
CA SER A 7 14.23 4.05 -13.64
C SER A 7 13.25 4.34 -12.52
N SER A 8 12.99 5.59 -12.27
CA SER A 8 12.04 5.99 -11.25
C SER A 8 10.65 5.50 -11.56
N ALA A 9 10.24 5.65 -12.80
CA ALA A 9 8.91 5.20 -13.21
C ALA A 9 8.77 3.70 -12.99
N ARG A 10 9.81 2.95 -13.30
CA ARG A 10 9.78 1.52 -13.13
C ARG A 10 9.66 1.14 -11.66
N ARG A 11 10.39 1.86 -10.79
CA ARG A 11 10.35 1.57 -9.37
C ARG A 11 9.03 1.95 -8.76
N SER A 12 8.34 2.91 -9.36
CA SER A 12 7.04 3.35 -8.86
C SER A 12 5.90 2.64 -9.55
N GLU A 13 6.20 1.67 -10.39
CA GLU A 13 5.17 0.98 -11.14
C GLU A 13 4.22 0.26 -10.19
N ARG A 14 2.92 0.40 -10.46
CA ARG A 14 1.91 -0.26 -9.66
C ARG A 14 1.65 -1.65 -10.19
N VAL A 15 1.50 -2.58 -9.25
CA VAL A 15 1.20 -3.96 -9.57
C VAL A 15 -0.19 -4.27 -9.07
N SER A 16 -1.05 -4.79 -9.94
CA SER A 16 -2.40 -5.18 -9.56
C SER A 16 -2.36 -6.39 -8.64
N LEU A 17 -3.17 -6.35 -7.60
CA LEU A 17 -3.16 -7.36 -6.57
C LEU A 17 -4.58 -7.81 -6.25
N ASN A 18 -4.68 -8.95 -5.57
CA ASN A 18 -5.97 -9.45 -5.12
C ASN A 18 -5.74 -10.22 -3.84
N ALA A 19 -5.69 -9.49 -2.74
CA ALA A 19 -5.32 -10.10 -1.46
C ALA A 19 -5.90 -9.26 -0.33
N LEU A 20 -5.70 -9.74 0.89
CA LEU A 20 -6.06 -9.01 2.08
C LEU A 20 -4.79 -8.63 2.80
N VAL A 21 -4.77 -7.44 3.36
CA VAL A 21 -3.66 -6.96 4.18
C VAL A 21 -4.22 -6.41 5.47
N GLY A 22 -3.39 -6.31 6.48
CA GLY A 22 -3.81 -5.73 7.74
C GLY A 22 -3.82 -4.22 7.63
N LEU A 23 -4.80 -3.60 8.26
CA LEU A 23 -4.90 -2.15 8.30
C LEU A 23 -5.20 -1.75 9.74
N ARG A 24 -4.45 -0.78 10.25
CA ARG A 24 -4.70 -0.25 11.58
C ARG A 24 -4.76 1.25 11.50
N ARG A 25 -5.89 1.81 11.86
CA ARG A 25 -6.06 3.26 11.94
C ARG A 25 -5.77 3.70 13.37
N SER A 26 -5.49 4.97 13.53
CA SER A 26 -5.17 5.51 14.84
C SER A 26 -6.28 5.18 15.84
N GLY A 27 -5.90 4.60 16.95
CA GLY A 27 -6.85 4.29 18.01
C GLY A 27 -7.74 3.08 17.75
N GLN A 28 -7.45 2.31 16.73
CA GLN A 28 -8.29 1.17 16.34
C GLN A 28 -7.48 -0.11 16.33
N LEU A 29 -8.20 -1.23 16.38
CA LEU A 29 -7.57 -2.53 16.25
C LEU A 29 -7.31 -2.83 14.78
N ASN A 30 -6.37 -3.75 14.54
CA ASN A 30 -6.11 -4.24 13.20
C ASN A 30 -7.31 -4.94 12.64
N TYR A 31 -7.55 -4.78 11.34
CA TYR A 31 -8.49 -5.62 10.64
C TYR A 31 -7.96 -5.81 9.21
N ARG A 32 -8.54 -6.78 8.51
CA ARG A 32 -8.06 -7.13 7.18
C ARG A 32 -8.91 -6.43 6.13
N VAL A 33 -8.24 -5.88 5.13
CA VAL A 33 -8.91 -5.16 4.06
C VAL A 33 -8.34 -5.62 2.73
N ARG A 34 -9.10 -5.41 1.67
CA ARG A 34 -8.66 -5.75 0.34
C ARG A 34 -7.66 -4.74 -0.16
N ILE A 35 -6.58 -5.24 -0.76
CA ILE A 35 -5.62 -4.39 -1.46
C ILE A 35 -5.81 -4.60 -2.95
N TYR A 36 -5.85 -3.51 -3.70
CA TYR A 36 -6.09 -3.56 -5.14
C TYR A 36 -4.81 -3.45 -5.94
N ASP A 37 -3.85 -2.70 -5.47
CA ASP A 37 -2.56 -2.58 -6.12
C ASP A 37 -1.56 -1.99 -5.16
N ALA A 38 -0.29 -2.13 -5.52
CA ALA A 38 0.79 -1.59 -4.70
C ALA A 38 1.97 -1.22 -5.57
N SER A 39 2.76 -0.30 -5.07
CA SER A 39 4.06 0.04 -5.62
C SER A 39 5.03 0.14 -4.45
N LEU A 40 6.26 0.51 -4.74
CA LEU A 40 7.24 0.71 -3.68
C LEU A 40 6.82 1.82 -2.72
N HIS A 41 5.99 2.75 -3.19
CA HIS A 41 5.69 3.98 -2.43
C HIS A 41 4.32 3.99 -1.79
N GLY A 42 3.45 3.06 -2.13
CA GLY A 42 2.12 3.08 -1.55
C GLY A 42 1.24 1.99 -2.11
N CYS A 43 -0.03 2.03 -1.73
CA CYS A 43 -0.99 1.04 -2.19
C CYS A 43 -2.39 1.63 -2.20
N ARG A 44 -3.30 0.89 -2.82
CA ARG A 44 -4.70 1.26 -2.88
C ARG A 44 -5.47 0.18 -2.14
N VAL A 45 -6.22 0.58 -1.13
CA VAL A 45 -6.92 -0.35 -0.24
C VAL A 45 -8.35 0.08 -0.02
N GLU A 46 -9.18 -0.90 0.35
CA GLU A 46 -10.58 -0.64 0.66
C GLU A 46 -10.73 -0.57 2.18
N PHE A 47 -11.44 0.45 2.65
CA PHE A 47 -11.63 0.66 4.09
C PHE A 47 -13.01 0.19 4.50
N VAL A 48 -13.14 -0.18 5.77
CA VAL A 48 -14.43 -0.53 6.34
C VAL A 48 -15.24 0.74 6.58
N GLU A 49 -14.58 1.75 7.13
CA GLU A 49 -15.19 3.05 7.34
C GLU A 49 -14.50 4.05 6.45
N ARG A 50 -15.24 5.04 5.98
CA ARG A 50 -14.70 5.99 5.02
C ARG A 50 -13.43 6.64 5.52
N PRO A 51 -12.36 6.59 4.75
CA PRO A 51 -11.10 7.22 5.14
C PRO A 51 -11.14 8.73 4.93
N GLN A 52 -10.23 9.42 5.59
CA GLN A 52 -10.12 10.86 5.45
C GLN A 52 -8.77 11.21 4.87
N MET A 53 -8.71 12.30 4.12
CA MET A 53 -7.44 12.79 3.57
C MET A 53 -6.46 13.05 4.69
N ASP A 54 -5.22 12.73 4.42
CA ASP A 54 -4.10 12.95 5.34
C ASP A 54 -4.16 12.11 6.60
N GLU A 55 -5.09 11.19 6.66
CA GLU A 55 -5.19 10.30 7.82
C GLU A 55 -3.96 9.41 7.89
N GLN A 56 -3.39 9.24 9.08
CA GLN A 56 -2.26 8.35 9.30
C GLN A 56 -2.74 6.98 9.73
N LEU A 57 -2.08 5.95 9.20
CA LEU A 57 -2.45 4.59 9.50
C LEU A 57 -1.25 3.69 9.27
N TRP A 58 -1.46 2.39 9.49
CA TRP A 58 -0.40 1.41 9.30
C TRP A 58 -0.94 0.27 8.45
N VAL A 59 -0.14 -0.14 7.46
CA VAL A 59 -0.48 -1.26 6.59
C VAL A 59 0.44 -2.42 6.94
N LYS A 60 -0.13 -3.59 7.15
CA LYS A 60 0.65 -4.75 7.54
C LYS A 60 0.56 -5.82 6.47
N PHE A 61 1.67 -6.05 5.79
CA PHE A 61 1.83 -7.17 4.88
C PHE A 61 2.39 -8.35 5.67
N ASP A 62 1.96 -9.56 5.32
CA ASP A 62 2.47 -10.73 6.00
C ASP A 62 3.99 -10.81 5.82
N GLY A 63 4.68 -10.99 6.92
CA GLY A 63 6.13 -11.11 6.89
C GLY A 63 6.88 -9.80 7.05
N LEU A 64 6.17 -8.68 7.11
CA LEU A 64 6.82 -7.38 7.28
C LEU A 64 6.32 -6.72 8.55
N GLN A 65 7.11 -5.79 9.06
CA GLN A 65 6.67 -4.90 10.10
C GLN A 65 5.58 -3.98 9.55
N PRO A 66 4.68 -3.50 10.39
CA PRO A 66 3.67 -2.54 9.91
C PRO A 66 4.34 -1.33 9.30
N LEU A 67 3.79 -0.88 8.18
CA LEU A 67 4.32 0.26 7.45
C LEU A 67 3.45 1.46 7.72
N GLU A 68 4.05 2.51 8.23
CA GLU A 68 3.34 3.76 8.46
C GLU A 68 3.00 4.39 7.11
N ALA A 69 1.77 4.88 6.98
CA ALA A 69 1.30 5.43 5.73
C ALA A 69 0.31 6.55 5.97
N GLU A 70 0.03 7.28 4.92
CA GLU A 70 -0.85 8.42 5.00
C GLU A 70 -1.78 8.41 3.80
N VAL A 71 -3.06 8.69 4.01
CA VAL A 71 -4.05 8.73 2.93
C VAL A 71 -3.76 9.92 2.02
N CYS A 72 -3.59 9.66 0.73
CA CYS A 72 -3.28 10.71 -0.22
C CYS A 72 -4.42 11.01 -1.19
N TRP A 73 -5.40 10.10 -1.34
CA TRP A 73 -6.62 10.39 -2.08
C TRP A 73 -7.70 9.43 -1.60
N VAL A 74 -8.95 9.82 -1.80
CA VAL A 74 -10.11 9.06 -1.33
C VAL A 74 -11.16 9.03 -2.43
N GLU A 75 -11.73 7.86 -2.65
CA GLU A 75 -12.85 7.69 -3.56
C GLU A 75 -13.79 6.68 -2.92
N GLY A 76 -14.84 7.17 -2.27
CA GLY A 76 -15.74 6.30 -1.54
C GLY A 76 -15.03 5.65 -0.35
N PHE A 77 -15.02 4.34 -0.34
CA PHE A 77 -14.34 3.59 0.72
C PHE A 77 -12.96 3.11 0.29
N VAL A 78 -12.53 3.46 -0.92
CA VAL A 78 -11.21 3.10 -1.42
C VAL A 78 -10.32 4.31 -1.31
N ALA A 79 -9.09 4.10 -0.92
CA ALA A 79 -8.14 5.19 -0.82
C ALA A 79 -6.76 4.74 -1.26
N GLY A 80 -6.00 5.69 -1.75
CA GLY A 80 -4.58 5.52 -1.98
C GLY A 80 -3.84 6.00 -0.77
N VAL A 81 -2.85 5.23 -0.35
CA VAL A 81 -2.02 5.61 0.78
C VAL A 81 -0.56 5.59 0.36
N ASN A 82 0.21 6.54 0.85
CA ASN A 82 1.64 6.60 0.62
C ASN A 82 2.36 6.11 1.87
N PHE A 83 3.31 5.21 1.67
CA PHE A 83 4.14 4.74 2.79
C PHE A 83 5.09 5.86 3.19
N ARG A 84 5.30 6.01 4.48
CA ARG A 84 6.23 7.00 4.97
C ARG A 84 7.62 6.73 4.45
N GLN A 85 8.00 5.46 4.33
CA GLN A 85 9.24 5.07 3.72
C GLN A 85 8.95 4.03 2.65
N PRO A 86 9.56 4.15 1.47
CA PRO A 86 9.31 3.18 0.41
C PRO A 86 9.76 1.78 0.82
N ILE A 87 9.11 0.78 0.26
CA ILE A 87 9.53 -0.60 0.45
C ILE A 87 10.79 -0.82 -0.39
N HIS A 88 11.76 -1.51 0.18
CA HIS A 88 12.96 -1.85 -0.57
C HIS A 88 12.58 -2.74 -1.76
N PRO A 89 13.13 -2.48 -2.96
CA PRO A 89 12.73 -3.25 -4.15
C PRO A 89 12.85 -4.77 -3.98
N ALA A 90 13.91 -5.24 -3.34
CA ALA A 90 14.07 -6.68 -3.15
C ALA A 90 12.99 -7.26 -2.26
N VAL A 91 12.56 -6.50 -1.26
CA VAL A 91 11.49 -6.93 -0.36
C VAL A 91 10.17 -6.93 -1.12
N PHE A 92 9.94 -5.90 -1.93
CA PHE A 92 8.73 -5.80 -2.73
C PHE A 92 8.62 -6.99 -3.69
N ASP A 93 9.71 -7.35 -4.33
CA ASP A 93 9.73 -8.48 -5.26
C ASP A 93 9.37 -9.79 -4.59
N ARG A 94 9.73 -9.96 -3.32
CA ARG A 94 9.38 -11.15 -2.58
C ARG A 94 7.94 -11.13 -2.10
N LEU A 95 7.44 -9.93 -1.85
CA LEU A 95 6.11 -9.74 -1.30
C LEU A 95 5.02 -9.99 -2.33
N ILE A 96 5.23 -9.52 -3.54
CA ILE A 96 4.22 -9.47 -4.58
C ILE A 96 3.62 -10.85 -4.94
N PRO A 97 4.40 -11.91 -5.12
CA PRO A 97 3.80 -13.19 -5.51
C PRO A 97 2.74 -13.68 -4.55
N GLY A 98 2.92 -13.46 -3.25
CA GLY A 98 1.94 -13.87 -2.27
C GLY A 98 0.67 -13.06 -2.29
N LEU A 99 0.72 -11.85 -2.86
CA LEU A 99 -0.43 -10.96 -2.91
C LEU A 99 -1.18 -11.06 -4.24
N LYS A 100 -0.63 -11.76 -5.20
CA LYS A 100 -1.31 -11.96 -6.48
C LYS A 100 -2.12 -13.23 -6.52
N THR A 101 -2.06 -14.00 -5.49
CA THR A 101 -2.78 -15.25 -5.42
C THR A 101 -4.25 -15.01 -5.41
N VAL A 102 -4.96 -15.82 -6.04
CA VAL A 102 -6.39 -15.67 -6.12
C VAL A 102 -7.07 -16.79 -5.45
#